data_19859534833fd86aa038cd35853801c7
#
_entry.id   19859534833fd86aa038cd35853801c7
#
_cell.length_a   1.000
_cell.length_b   1.000
_cell.length_c   1.000
_cell.angle_alpha   90.00
_cell.angle_beta   90.00
_cell.angle_gamma   90.00
#
_symmetry.space_group_name_H-M   'P 1'
#
loop_
_entity.id
_entity.type
_entity.pdbx_description
1 polymer ?
#
loop_
_entity_poly.entity_id
_entity_poly.type
_entity_poly.pdbx_seq_one_letter_code
_entity_poly.pdbx_strand_id
1 'polypeptide(L)'
;MRIGLIAIDGCFGSAVASVIDIVRVADGARGDVDPRIDPIELAILGPKRRVTTTASMTLTVDHPLSESGEFDVVVVPALGTLTAAATNDALQSRDARSVIASLGRLDDATTRIAAACTGVFAVAETGRMHHRRATTSWFLGPEFLKRYPTVALDLDTMVVVDGNLVTAGAAFAHIDLALSLVRSISPDLAQHVAKLLIIDERPSQAAFVAYEHLRHEDPIVVEFERFVRARLDEPFNVAFVAQSLGTSRRTLERRVRAALNLTPLGFVQRLRIERARHLSATTDLTSAEIALRVGYANAETLRSLLRRERRRS
;
A
#
# COMPACT_ATOMS: atom_id res chain seq x y z
N MET A 1 21.87 -4.29 -13.17
CA MET A 1 21.31 -4.21 -11.81
C MET A 1 20.94 -5.62 -11.35
N ARG A 2 21.39 -6.02 -10.15
CA ARG A 2 21.07 -7.34 -9.55
C ARG A 2 20.00 -7.19 -8.46
N ILE A 3 18.88 -7.88 -8.62
CA ILE A 3 17.71 -7.82 -7.71
C ILE A 3 17.59 -9.17 -6.98
N GLY A 4 17.69 -9.17 -5.67
CA GLY A 4 17.41 -10.32 -4.82
C GLY A 4 15.98 -10.25 -4.29
N LEU A 5 15.11 -11.16 -4.73
CA LEU A 5 13.73 -11.25 -4.24
C LEU A 5 13.63 -12.28 -3.14
N ILE A 6 13.33 -11.84 -1.93
CA ILE A 6 13.17 -12.73 -0.78
C ILE A 6 11.91 -13.57 -0.94
N ALA A 7 12.02 -14.87 -0.64
CA ALA A 7 10.90 -15.78 -0.55
C ALA A 7 10.98 -16.59 0.75
N ILE A 8 9.85 -16.65 1.47
CA ILE A 8 9.67 -17.47 2.67
C ILE A 8 8.34 -18.21 2.60
N ASP A 9 8.15 -19.26 3.40
CA ASP A 9 6.85 -19.93 3.48
C ASP A 9 5.75 -18.96 3.87
N GLY A 10 4.64 -19.08 3.17
CA GLY A 10 3.46 -18.25 3.35
C GLY A 10 3.57 -16.84 2.76
N CYS A 11 4.65 -16.46 2.07
CA CYS A 11 4.68 -15.19 1.37
C CYS A 11 3.58 -15.13 0.29
N PHE A 12 3.11 -13.91 -0.02
CA PHE A 12 1.99 -13.72 -0.93
C PHE A 12 2.40 -14.05 -2.38
N GLY A 13 1.81 -15.09 -2.96
CA GLY A 13 2.25 -15.67 -4.23
C GLY A 13 2.22 -14.68 -5.39
N SER A 14 1.14 -13.91 -5.56
CA SER A 14 1.04 -12.90 -6.62
C SER A 14 2.02 -11.74 -6.43
N ALA A 15 2.42 -11.44 -5.18
CA ALA A 15 3.44 -10.43 -4.90
C ALA A 15 4.79 -10.84 -5.48
N VAL A 16 5.19 -12.08 -5.25
CA VAL A 16 6.45 -12.64 -5.79
C VAL A 16 6.37 -12.73 -7.31
N ALA A 17 5.30 -13.31 -7.84
CA ALA A 17 5.13 -13.49 -9.29
C ALA A 17 5.16 -12.16 -10.05
N SER A 18 4.44 -11.13 -9.57
CA SER A 18 4.40 -9.83 -10.26
C SER A 18 5.77 -9.14 -10.32
N VAL A 19 6.58 -9.25 -9.26
CA VAL A 19 7.95 -8.72 -9.29
C VAL A 19 8.80 -9.47 -10.31
N ILE A 20 8.72 -10.80 -10.34
CA ILE A 20 9.46 -11.63 -11.29
C ILE A 20 9.09 -11.26 -12.72
N ASP A 21 7.78 -11.20 -13.03
CA ASP A 21 7.30 -10.95 -14.38
C ASP A 21 7.68 -9.55 -14.87
N ILE A 22 7.51 -8.53 -14.05
CA ILE A 22 7.85 -7.15 -14.43
C ILE A 22 9.36 -7.00 -14.67
N VAL A 23 10.20 -7.56 -13.80
CA VAL A 23 11.65 -7.47 -13.96
C VAL A 23 12.12 -8.25 -15.21
N ARG A 24 11.55 -9.43 -15.48
CA ARG A 24 11.88 -10.21 -16.68
C ARG A 24 11.44 -9.52 -17.98
N VAL A 25 10.25 -8.92 -17.98
CA VAL A 25 9.80 -8.12 -19.14
C VAL A 25 10.69 -6.90 -19.31
N ALA A 26 11.12 -6.25 -18.24
CA ALA A 26 12.04 -5.12 -18.31
C ALA A 26 13.40 -5.53 -18.88
N ASP A 27 13.98 -6.64 -18.42
CA ASP A 27 15.23 -7.14 -18.95
C ASP A 27 15.12 -7.51 -20.45
N GLY A 28 14.03 -8.21 -20.83
CA GLY A 28 13.77 -8.57 -22.22
C GLY A 28 13.61 -7.38 -23.16
N ALA A 29 12.95 -6.32 -22.69
CA ALA A 29 12.65 -5.12 -23.50
C ALA A 29 13.74 -4.03 -23.46
N ARG A 30 14.74 -4.14 -22.56
CA ARG A 30 15.73 -3.07 -22.34
C ARG A 30 16.50 -2.67 -23.60
N GLY A 31 16.90 -3.66 -24.41
CA GLY A 31 17.66 -3.44 -25.62
C GLY A 31 16.87 -2.72 -26.72
N ASP A 32 15.56 -2.89 -26.75
CA ASP A 32 14.67 -2.21 -27.71
C ASP A 32 14.45 -0.75 -27.33
N VAL A 33 14.55 -0.42 -26.04
CA VAL A 33 14.37 0.95 -25.50
C VAL A 33 15.69 1.72 -25.55
N ASP A 34 16.75 1.16 -24.98
CA ASP A 34 18.10 1.72 -25.03
C ASP A 34 19.14 0.59 -24.86
N PRO A 35 19.92 0.26 -25.90
CA PRO A 35 20.95 -0.78 -25.84
C PRO A 35 22.06 -0.57 -24.79
N ARG A 36 22.15 0.63 -24.22
CA ARG A 36 23.13 0.96 -23.16
C ARG A 36 22.66 0.56 -21.76
N ILE A 37 21.41 0.15 -21.62
CA ILE A 37 20.90 -0.34 -20.34
C ILE A 37 21.52 -1.70 -20.04
N ASP A 38 22.25 -1.78 -18.93
CA ASP A 38 22.85 -3.04 -18.46
C ASP A 38 21.78 -4.11 -18.17
N PRO A 39 22.13 -5.39 -18.25
CA PRO A 39 21.23 -6.49 -17.87
C PRO A 39 20.63 -6.33 -16.47
N ILE A 40 19.39 -6.76 -16.32
CA ILE A 40 18.67 -6.78 -15.05
C ILE A 40 18.54 -8.23 -14.61
N GLU A 41 19.33 -8.62 -13.62
CA GLU A 41 19.32 -9.96 -13.07
C GLU A 41 18.36 -10.04 -11.87
N LEU A 42 17.56 -11.09 -11.82
CA LEU A 42 16.70 -11.39 -10.68
C LEU A 42 16.96 -12.80 -10.18
N ALA A 43 17.21 -12.91 -8.87
CA ALA A 43 17.36 -14.18 -8.19
C ALA A 43 16.45 -14.26 -6.95
N ILE A 44 15.98 -15.45 -6.63
CA ILE A 44 15.17 -15.72 -5.45
C ILE A 44 16.09 -16.05 -4.26
N LEU A 45 15.98 -15.26 -3.19
CA LEU A 45 16.71 -15.45 -1.94
C LEU A 45 15.81 -16.09 -0.89
N GLY A 46 16.34 -17.00 -0.09
CA GLY A 46 15.54 -17.60 0.97
C GLY A 46 16.32 -18.34 2.04
N PRO A 47 15.65 -18.68 3.16
CA PRO A 47 16.28 -19.42 4.27
C PRO A 47 16.44 -20.91 3.99
N LYS A 48 15.82 -21.44 2.94
CA LYS A 48 15.82 -22.86 2.55
C LYS A 48 15.62 -23.03 1.04
N ARG A 49 15.96 -24.20 0.51
CA ARG A 49 15.97 -24.46 -0.96
C ARG A 49 14.62 -24.37 -1.66
N ARG A 50 13.52 -24.55 -0.95
CA ARG A 50 12.15 -24.46 -1.48
C ARG A 50 11.26 -23.79 -0.47
N VAL A 51 10.38 -22.93 -0.96
CA VAL A 51 9.36 -22.24 -0.16
C VAL A 51 7.99 -22.37 -0.84
N THR A 52 6.94 -22.41 -0.04
CA THR A 52 5.56 -22.50 -0.54
C THR A 52 4.82 -21.21 -0.23
N THR A 53 4.24 -20.57 -1.26
CA THR A 53 3.49 -19.33 -1.14
C THR A 53 2.06 -19.55 -0.65
N THR A 54 1.33 -18.48 -0.32
CA THR A 54 -0.13 -18.52 -0.01
C THR A 54 -0.97 -19.08 -1.15
N ALA A 55 -0.50 -18.98 -2.40
CA ALA A 55 -1.16 -19.53 -3.58
C ALA A 55 -0.77 -21.01 -3.86
N SER A 56 -0.17 -21.69 -2.89
CA SER A 56 0.33 -23.07 -3.01
C SER A 56 1.37 -23.28 -4.12
N MET A 57 1.98 -22.19 -4.63
CA MET A 57 3.10 -22.30 -5.56
C MET A 57 4.36 -22.64 -4.78
N THR A 58 5.14 -23.59 -5.29
CA THR A 58 6.47 -23.89 -4.75
C THR A 58 7.52 -23.13 -5.56
N LEU A 59 8.34 -22.35 -4.88
CA LEU A 59 9.46 -21.63 -5.47
C LEU A 59 10.76 -22.31 -5.11
N THR A 60 11.65 -22.46 -6.08
CA THR A 60 13.04 -22.84 -5.84
C THR A 60 13.82 -21.58 -5.49
N VAL A 61 14.60 -21.64 -4.44
CA VAL A 61 15.49 -20.58 -3.98
C VAL A 61 16.83 -20.73 -4.69
N ASP A 62 17.30 -19.65 -5.31
CA ASP A 62 18.56 -19.62 -6.08
C ASP A 62 19.77 -19.41 -5.14
N HIS A 63 19.63 -18.49 -4.15
CA HIS A 63 20.72 -18.13 -3.24
C HIS A 63 20.26 -18.08 -1.77
N PRO A 64 21.14 -18.43 -0.83
CA PRO A 64 20.84 -18.29 0.60
C PRO A 64 20.79 -16.81 1.03
N LEU A 65 20.10 -16.51 2.14
CA LEU A 65 20.00 -15.15 2.69
C LEU A 65 21.37 -14.54 3.06
N SER A 66 22.40 -15.34 3.26
CA SER A 66 23.76 -14.85 3.54
C SER A 66 24.38 -14.06 2.39
N GLU A 67 23.91 -14.29 1.16
CA GLU A 67 24.38 -13.64 -0.06
C GLU A 67 23.55 -12.38 -0.41
N SER A 68 22.60 -11.97 0.41
CA SER A 68 21.73 -10.81 0.14
C SER A 68 22.50 -9.49 -0.06
N GLY A 69 23.68 -9.33 0.54
CA GLY A 69 24.55 -8.18 0.36
C GLY A 69 25.26 -8.10 -1.02
N GLU A 70 25.15 -9.13 -1.84
CA GLU A 70 25.71 -9.15 -3.20
C GLU A 70 24.75 -8.55 -4.25
N PHE A 71 23.57 -8.12 -3.84
CA PHE A 71 22.53 -7.56 -4.69
C PHE A 71 22.43 -6.04 -4.53
N ASP A 72 22.20 -5.34 -5.63
CA ASP A 72 21.98 -3.89 -5.62
C ASP A 72 20.66 -3.53 -4.92
N VAL A 73 19.66 -4.42 -5.03
CA VAL A 73 18.33 -4.26 -4.42
C VAL A 73 17.89 -5.60 -3.80
N VAL A 74 17.44 -5.55 -2.55
CA VAL A 74 16.76 -6.68 -1.90
C VAL A 74 15.26 -6.35 -1.75
N VAL A 75 14.41 -7.16 -2.37
CA VAL A 75 12.95 -6.99 -2.34
C VAL A 75 12.35 -7.93 -1.30
N VAL A 76 11.58 -7.37 -0.36
CA VAL A 76 10.85 -8.10 0.68
C VAL A 76 9.37 -8.13 0.33
N PRO A 77 8.80 -9.27 -0.07
CA PRO A 77 7.40 -9.38 -0.44
C PRO A 77 6.49 -9.38 0.79
N ALA A 78 5.18 -9.26 0.54
CA ALA A 78 4.16 -9.42 1.57
C ALA A 78 4.25 -10.80 2.24
N LEU A 79 4.12 -10.82 3.57
CA LEU A 79 4.19 -12.02 4.41
C LEU A 79 2.93 -12.91 4.32
N GLY A 80 1.97 -12.58 3.43
CA GLY A 80 0.74 -13.35 3.22
C GLY A 80 -0.30 -13.21 4.34
N THR A 81 -0.21 -12.18 5.16
CA THR A 81 -1.08 -11.94 6.31
C THR A 81 -1.99 -10.73 6.10
N LEU A 82 -3.22 -10.78 6.66
CA LEU A 82 -4.24 -9.74 6.51
C LEU A 82 -4.67 -9.10 7.84
N THR A 83 -4.17 -9.62 8.96
CA THR A 83 -4.51 -9.11 10.29
C THR A 83 -3.25 -8.81 11.09
N ALA A 84 -3.35 -7.91 12.07
CA ALA A 84 -2.26 -7.57 12.97
C ALA A 84 -1.73 -8.81 13.72
N ALA A 85 -2.63 -9.65 14.25
CA ALA A 85 -2.24 -10.89 14.95
C ALA A 85 -1.44 -11.83 14.05
N ALA A 86 -1.97 -12.15 12.85
CA ALA A 86 -1.29 -13.03 11.91
C ALA A 86 0.05 -12.43 11.43
N THR A 87 0.14 -11.10 11.27
CA THR A 87 1.40 -10.43 10.91
C THR A 87 2.42 -10.56 12.04
N ASN A 88 2.01 -10.38 13.28
CA ASN A 88 2.87 -10.57 14.45
C ASN A 88 3.39 -12.01 14.54
N ASP A 89 2.52 -13.00 14.35
CA ASP A 89 2.90 -14.42 14.35
C ASP A 89 3.88 -14.74 13.21
N ALA A 90 3.61 -14.22 12.01
CA ALA A 90 4.51 -14.41 10.86
C ALA A 90 5.92 -13.83 11.11
N LEU A 91 6.02 -12.64 11.72
CA LEU A 91 7.29 -12.02 12.10
C LEU A 91 8.08 -12.83 13.11
N GLN A 92 7.41 -13.62 13.97
CA GLN A 92 8.05 -14.51 14.95
C GLN A 92 8.49 -15.86 14.35
N SER A 93 8.11 -16.18 13.12
CA SER A 93 8.53 -17.41 12.46
C SER A 93 10.06 -17.47 12.31
N ARG A 94 10.61 -18.70 12.25
CA ARG A 94 12.03 -18.89 12.05
C ARG A 94 12.52 -18.26 10.75
N ASP A 95 11.76 -18.41 9.68
CA ASP A 95 12.09 -17.89 8.36
C ASP A 95 12.11 -16.36 8.36
N ALA A 96 11.07 -15.70 8.91
CA ALA A 96 11.01 -14.25 8.98
C ALA A 96 12.13 -13.67 9.87
N ARG A 97 12.45 -14.29 11.00
CA ARG A 97 13.58 -13.87 11.84
C ARG A 97 14.92 -13.98 11.11
N SER A 98 15.11 -15.02 10.28
CA SER A 98 16.30 -15.16 9.44
C SER A 98 16.38 -14.04 8.40
N VAL A 99 15.25 -13.65 7.79
CA VAL A 99 15.16 -12.52 6.88
C VAL A 99 15.50 -11.21 7.59
N ILE A 100 14.86 -10.92 8.73
CA ILE A 100 15.11 -9.71 9.52
C ILE A 100 16.59 -9.59 9.89
N ALA A 101 17.20 -10.70 10.34
CA ALA A 101 18.62 -10.73 10.67
C ALA A 101 19.52 -10.50 9.44
N SER A 102 19.15 -11.01 8.27
CA SER A 102 19.86 -10.76 7.01
C SER A 102 19.76 -9.31 6.59
N LEU A 103 18.54 -8.73 6.55
CA LEU A 103 18.31 -7.33 6.25
C LEU A 103 19.07 -6.39 7.20
N GLY A 104 19.15 -6.74 8.48
CA GLY A 104 19.89 -5.96 9.48
C GLY A 104 21.40 -5.86 9.22
N ARG A 105 21.96 -6.76 8.42
CA ARG A 105 23.41 -6.80 8.07
C ARG A 105 23.74 -6.11 6.74
N LEU A 106 22.73 -5.72 5.95
CA LEU A 106 22.97 -5.05 4.67
C LEU A 106 23.68 -3.71 4.87
N ASP A 107 24.54 -3.35 3.94
CA ASP A 107 25.15 -2.03 3.90
C ASP A 107 24.24 -1.06 3.14
N ASP A 108 23.82 0.00 3.82
CA ASP A 108 22.95 1.05 3.25
C ASP A 108 23.61 1.83 2.11
N ALA A 109 24.94 1.82 2.01
CA ALA A 109 25.66 2.49 0.94
C ALA A 109 25.64 1.71 -0.39
N THR A 110 25.52 0.37 -0.31
CA THR A 110 25.64 -0.52 -1.48
C THR A 110 24.32 -1.20 -1.84
N THR A 111 23.45 -1.47 -0.87
CA THR A 111 22.22 -2.23 -1.10
C THR A 111 20.99 -1.42 -0.75
N ARG A 112 20.07 -1.31 -1.71
CA ARG A 112 18.75 -0.74 -1.51
C ARG A 112 17.79 -1.80 -0.98
N ILE A 113 16.91 -1.43 -0.05
CA ILE A 113 15.84 -2.30 0.44
C ILE A 113 14.51 -1.82 -0.14
N ALA A 114 13.81 -2.72 -0.80
CA ALA A 114 12.47 -2.50 -1.33
C ALA A 114 11.48 -3.44 -0.65
N ALA A 115 10.35 -2.94 -0.14
CA ALA A 115 9.35 -3.77 0.54
C ALA A 115 7.93 -3.29 0.24
N ALA A 116 6.96 -4.22 0.23
CA ALA A 116 5.57 -3.82 0.10
C ALA A 116 4.66 -4.57 1.07
N CYS A 117 3.51 -3.95 1.37
CA CYS A 117 2.48 -4.54 2.21
C CYS A 117 3.05 -4.95 3.58
N THR A 118 2.75 -6.18 4.04
CA THR A 118 3.25 -6.71 5.31
C THR A 118 4.76 -7.02 5.32
N GLY A 119 5.43 -7.04 4.17
CA GLY A 119 6.89 -7.12 4.09
C GLY A 119 7.58 -5.89 4.70
N VAL A 120 6.92 -4.74 4.71
CA VAL A 120 7.43 -3.50 5.33
C VAL A 120 7.62 -3.66 6.84
N PHE A 121 6.79 -4.49 7.50
CA PHE A 121 6.95 -4.81 8.92
C PHE A 121 8.29 -5.54 9.19
N ALA A 122 8.69 -6.47 8.33
CA ALA A 122 9.97 -7.16 8.48
C ALA A 122 11.17 -6.20 8.36
N VAL A 123 11.07 -5.19 7.48
CA VAL A 123 12.09 -4.15 7.39
C VAL A 123 12.07 -3.25 8.63
N ALA A 124 10.90 -2.89 9.14
CA ALA A 124 10.79 -2.06 10.36
C ALA A 124 11.37 -2.75 11.61
N GLU A 125 11.26 -4.09 11.72
CA GLU A 125 11.89 -4.88 12.80
C GLU A 125 13.42 -4.74 12.84
N THR A 126 14.08 -4.38 11.74
CA THR A 126 15.53 -4.15 11.71
C THR A 126 15.96 -2.82 12.35
N GLY A 127 15.02 -1.93 12.66
CA GLY A 127 15.29 -0.56 13.11
C GLY A 127 15.69 0.43 12.01
N ARG A 128 15.90 -0.02 10.76
CA ARG A 128 16.37 0.81 9.63
C ARG A 128 15.37 1.89 9.18
N MET A 129 14.14 1.83 9.68
CA MET A 129 13.07 2.77 9.34
C MET A 129 12.90 3.90 10.35
N HIS A 130 13.70 3.99 11.41
CA HIS A 130 13.64 5.07 12.39
C HIS A 130 13.79 6.45 11.74
N HIS A 131 12.81 7.33 11.99
CA HIS A 131 12.73 8.69 11.44
C HIS A 131 12.71 8.78 9.92
N ARG A 132 12.40 7.68 9.22
CA ARG A 132 12.29 7.65 7.76
C ARG A 132 10.84 7.66 7.31
N ARG A 133 10.62 8.15 6.08
CA ARG A 133 9.32 8.07 5.43
C ARG A 133 9.12 6.67 4.86
N ALA A 134 7.89 6.15 5.03
CA ALA A 134 7.50 4.84 4.50
C ALA A 134 6.01 4.77 4.23
N THR A 135 5.58 3.79 3.45
CA THR A 135 4.20 3.36 3.34
C THR A 135 4.09 1.84 3.58
N THR A 136 2.92 1.36 3.87
CA THR A 136 2.59 -0.06 4.01
C THR A 136 1.14 -0.30 3.63
N SER A 137 0.61 -1.50 3.82
CA SER A 137 -0.81 -1.75 3.64
C SER A 137 -1.64 -0.86 4.57
N TRP A 138 -2.50 -0.07 3.97
CA TRP A 138 -3.31 0.93 4.66
C TRP A 138 -4.14 0.35 5.82
N PHE A 139 -4.66 -0.89 5.67
CA PHE A 139 -5.50 -1.55 6.67
C PHE A 139 -4.72 -2.03 7.93
N LEU A 140 -3.39 -2.07 7.88
CA LEU A 140 -2.51 -2.32 9.02
C LEU A 140 -1.75 -1.06 9.47
N GLY A 141 -2.03 0.10 8.88
CA GLY A 141 -1.38 1.36 9.21
C GLY A 141 -1.45 1.73 10.69
N PRO A 142 -2.62 1.66 11.36
CA PRO A 142 -2.73 1.94 12.79
C PRO A 142 -1.85 1.02 13.65
N GLU A 143 -1.81 -0.28 13.34
CA GLU A 143 -0.96 -1.24 14.07
C GLU A 143 0.51 -1.02 13.79
N PHE A 144 0.86 -0.66 12.55
CA PHE A 144 2.24 -0.30 12.19
C PHE A 144 2.73 0.90 13.00
N LEU A 145 1.95 1.99 13.07
CA LEU A 145 2.31 3.19 13.86
C LEU A 145 2.40 2.92 15.35
N LYS A 146 1.52 2.06 15.88
CA LYS A 146 1.58 1.66 17.30
C LYS A 146 2.89 0.93 17.62
N ARG A 147 3.36 0.08 16.69
CA ARG A 147 4.57 -0.72 16.88
C ARG A 147 5.86 0.03 16.54
N TYR A 148 5.81 0.91 15.54
CA TYR A 148 6.96 1.68 15.04
C TYR A 148 6.66 3.19 15.03
N PRO A 149 6.49 3.82 16.19
CA PRO A 149 5.99 5.20 16.31
C PRO A 149 6.94 6.26 15.77
N THR A 150 8.20 5.91 15.52
CA THR A 150 9.20 6.84 14.97
C THR A 150 9.22 6.90 13.44
N VAL A 151 8.48 6.02 12.77
CA VAL A 151 8.40 6.01 11.30
C VAL A 151 7.40 7.07 10.84
N ALA A 152 7.79 7.89 9.87
CA ALA A 152 6.89 8.85 9.23
C ALA A 152 6.05 8.14 8.16
N LEU A 153 4.94 7.51 8.60
CA LEU A 153 4.08 6.69 7.75
C LEU A 153 3.15 7.54 6.89
N ASP A 154 3.22 7.32 5.58
CA ASP A 154 2.36 7.93 4.56
C ASP A 154 1.47 6.83 3.94
N LEU A 155 0.21 6.76 4.36
CA LEU A 155 -0.74 5.75 3.87
C LEU A 155 -1.47 6.18 2.59
N ASP A 156 -1.30 7.40 2.14
CA ASP A 156 -1.95 7.89 0.92
C ASP A 156 -1.12 7.58 -0.33
N THR A 157 0.20 7.64 -0.23
CA THR A 157 1.11 7.39 -1.35
C THR A 157 1.28 5.90 -1.63
N MET A 158 1.22 5.49 -2.91
CA MET A 158 1.36 4.09 -3.31
C MET A 158 2.79 3.58 -3.12
N VAL A 159 3.80 4.36 -3.53
CA VAL A 159 5.22 4.04 -3.38
C VAL A 159 5.94 5.22 -2.76
N VAL A 160 6.62 5.01 -1.64
CA VAL A 160 7.45 6.00 -0.96
C VAL A 160 8.92 5.62 -1.14
N VAL A 161 9.70 6.56 -1.68
CA VAL A 161 11.16 6.44 -1.79
C VAL A 161 11.81 7.38 -0.78
N ASP A 162 12.68 6.85 0.05
CA ASP A 162 13.45 7.59 1.03
C ASP A 162 14.89 7.06 1.05
N GLY A 163 15.79 7.71 0.29
CA GLY A 163 17.17 7.27 0.10
C GLY A 163 17.24 5.85 -0.49
N ASN A 164 17.86 4.92 0.24
CA ASN A 164 18.00 3.52 -0.15
C ASN A 164 16.80 2.64 0.26
N LEU A 165 15.76 3.21 0.87
CA LEU A 165 14.53 2.52 1.24
C LEU A 165 13.42 2.85 0.26
N VAL A 166 12.78 1.81 -0.30
CA VAL A 166 11.60 1.93 -1.16
C VAL A 166 10.48 1.10 -0.55
N THR A 167 9.36 1.73 -0.22
CA THR A 167 8.22 1.02 0.36
C THR A 167 6.97 1.23 -0.47
N ALA A 168 6.10 0.22 -0.53
CA ALA A 168 4.85 0.28 -1.26
C ALA A 168 3.65 -0.22 -0.44
N GLY A 169 2.47 0.19 -0.83
CA GLY A 169 1.21 -0.04 -0.12
C GLY A 169 0.76 -1.50 -0.06
N ALA A 170 -0.52 -1.75 -0.32
CA ALA A 170 -1.15 -3.07 -0.18
C ALA A 170 -0.61 -4.12 -1.17
N ALA A 171 -1.12 -5.36 -1.10
CA ALA A 171 -0.52 -6.53 -1.78
C ALA A 171 -0.19 -6.34 -3.27
N PHE A 172 -1.09 -5.77 -4.07
CA PHE A 172 -0.82 -5.51 -5.49
C PHE A 172 0.06 -4.28 -5.76
N ALA A 173 0.46 -3.53 -4.74
CA ALA A 173 1.47 -2.49 -4.88
C ALA A 173 2.88 -3.02 -5.18
N HIS A 174 3.08 -4.35 -5.16
CA HIS A 174 4.31 -4.97 -5.67
C HIS A 174 4.54 -4.68 -7.16
N ILE A 175 3.47 -4.49 -7.92
CA ILE A 175 3.52 -4.03 -9.31
C ILE A 175 4.14 -2.63 -9.39
N ASP A 176 3.62 -1.70 -8.58
CA ASP A 176 4.12 -0.32 -8.53
C ASP A 176 5.54 -0.25 -7.97
N LEU A 177 5.85 -1.10 -6.97
CA LEU A 177 7.20 -1.26 -6.44
C LEU A 177 8.19 -1.70 -7.53
N ALA A 178 7.87 -2.77 -8.27
CA ALA A 178 8.72 -3.29 -9.33
C ALA A 178 8.89 -2.25 -10.45
N LEU A 179 7.82 -1.58 -10.90
CA LEU A 179 7.91 -0.50 -11.88
C LEU A 179 8.74 0.68 -11.36
N SER A 180 8.67 1.00 -10.06
CA SER A 180 9.52 2.03 -9.44
C SER A 180 11.00 1.65 -9.48
N LEU A 181 11.34 0.39 -9.26
CA LEU A 181 12.71 -0.11 -9.41
C LEU A 181 13.19 -0.02 -10.87
N VAL A 182 12.39 -0.46 -11.84
CA VAL A 182 12.70 -0.32 -13.26
C VAL A 182 12.85 1.15 -13.65
N ARG A 183 11.98 2.04 -13.15
CA ARG A 183 12.04 3.49 -13.37
C ARG A 183 13.34 4.11 -12.85
N SER A 184 13.92 3.57 -11.78
CA SER A 184 15.21 4.03 -11.26
C SER A 184 16.39 3.68 -12.16
N ILE A 185 16.22 2.72 -13.09
CA ILE A 185 17.18 2.39 -14.14
C ILE A 185 16.95 3.29 -15.36
N SER A 186 15.69 3.29 -15.85
CA SER A 186 15.26 4.09 -17.01
C SER A 186 13.76 4.38 -16.92
N PRO A 187 13.37 5.67 -16.88
CA PRO A 187 11.95 6.06 -16.95
C PRO A 187 11.26 5.55 -18.23
N ASP A 188 11.95 5.59 -19.36
CA ASP A 188 11.41 5.14 -20.67
C ASP A 188 11.17 3.64 -20.67
N LEU A 189 12.09 2.86 -20.08
CA LEU A 189 11.91 1.42 -19.93
C LEU A 189 10.73 1.10 -19.04
N ALA A 190 10.58 1.78 -17.91
CA ALA A 190 9.42 1.57 -17.03
C ALA A 190 8.09 1.89 -17.73
N GLN A 191 8.04 2.98 -18.51
CA GLN A 191 6.86 3.32 -19.29
C GLN A 191 6.57 2.27 -20.38
N HIS A 192 7.60 1.77 -21.06
CA HIS A 192 7.44 0.73 -22.08
C HIS A 192 6.92 -0.57 -21.46
N VAL A 193 7.48 -1.02 -20.35
CA VAL A 193 7.03 -2.20 -19.60
C VAL A 193 5.57 -2.05 -19.13
N ALA A 194 5.21 -0.88 -18.58
CA ALA A 194 3.85 -0.61 -18.16
C ALA A 194 2.84 -0.72 -19.31
N LYS A 195 3.20 -0.23 -20.52
CA LYS A 195 2.38 -0.36 -21.72
C LYS A 195 2.26 -1.82 -22.19
N LEU A 196 3.35 -2.58 -22.21
CA LEU A 196 3.33 -3.99 -22.61
C LEU A 196 2.43 -4.84 -21.69
N LEU A 197 2.45 -4.55 -20.38
CA LEU A 197 1.71 -5.27 -19.37
C LEU A 197 0.32 -4.67 -19.07
N ILE A 198 -0.07 -3.59 -19.77
CA ILE A 198 -1.35 -2.87 -19.59
C ILE A 198 -1.53 -2.44 -18.12
N ILE A 199 -0.48 -1.84 -17.55
CA ILE A 199 -0.46 -1.36 -16.17
C ILE A 199 -0.63 0.16 -16.18
N ASP A 200 -1.71 0.65 -15.55
CA ASP A 200 -1.91 2.08 -15.28
C ASP A 200 -1.12 2.52 -14.04
N GLU A 201 -0.62 3.74 -14.08
CA GLU A 201 0.02 4.35 -12.90
C GLU A 201 -0.98 4.57 -11.77
N ARG A 202 -0.60 4.13 -10.57
CA ARG A 202 -1.38 4.29 -9.35
C ARG A 202 -0.59 5.12 -8.35
N PRO A 203 -0.64 6.46 -8.41
CA PRO A 203 0.18 7.33 -7.54
C PRO A 203 -0.25 7.25 -6.07
N SER A 204 -1.49 6.83 -5.81
CA SER A 204 -2.08 6.83 -4.48
C SER A 204 -2.88 5.55 -4.22
N GLN A 205 -2.76 5.01 -2.99
CA GLN A 205 -3.65 3.98 -2.50
C GLN A 205 -4.88 4.54 -1.76
N ALA A 206 -4.98 5.86 -1.58
CA ALA A 206 -6.08 6.49 -0.85
C ALA A 206 -7.46 6.18 -1.44
N ALA A 207 -7.56 5.97 -2.77
CA ALA A 207 -8.80 5.57 -3.43
C ALA A 207 -9.26 4.14 -3.05
N PHE A 208 -8.34 3.31 -2.56
CA PHE A 208 -8.60 1.92 -2.15
C PHE A 208 -8.72 1.77 -0.63
N VAL A 209 -8.45 2.84 0.13
CA VAL A 209 -8.66 2.88 1.57
C VAL A 209 -10.16 2.84 1.83
N ALA A 210 -10.70 1.63 1.89
CA ALA A 210 -12.06 1.43 2.39
C ALA A 210 -12.00 1.66 3.90
N TYR A 211 -12.61 2.76 4.38
CA TYR A 211 -12.70 3.06 5.82
C TYR A 211 -13.33 1.95 6.65
N GLU A 212 -13.99 0.98 6.00
CA GLU A 212 -14.52 -0.24 6.62
C GLU A 212 -13.47 -1.10 7.34
N HIS A 213 -12.18 -0.96 6.97
CA HIS A 213 -11.13 -1.83 7.50
C HIS A 213 -10.16 -1.11 8.44
N LEU A 214 -10.30 0.19 8.66
CA LEU A 214 -9.78 0.80 9.85
C LEU A 214 -10.58 0.22 11.03
N ARG A 215 -10.25 -0.99 11.46
CA ARG A 215 -10.81 -1.63 12.65
C ARG A 215 -10.37 -0.83 13.88
N HIS A 216 -11.02 0.33 14.06
CA HIS A 216 -11.01 0.96 15.36
C HIS A 216 -11.99 0.16 16.22
N GLU A 217 -11.53 -0.18 17.39
CA GLU A 217 -12.31 -0.89 18.39
C GLU A 217 -13.39 0.01 19.07
N ASP A 218 -13.56 1.26 18.59
CA ASP A 218 -14.55 2.19 19.15
C ASP A 218 -15.95 1.89 18.60
N PRO A 219 -16.87 1.31 19.40
CA PRO A 219 -18.19 0.91 18.93
C PRO A 219 -19.03 2.08 18.38
N ILE A 220 -18.84 3.29 18.92
CA ILE A 220 -19.57 4.48 18.45
C ILE A 220 -19.10 4.89 17.06
N VAL A 221 -17.79 4.75 16.76
CA VAL A 221 -17.28 5.09 15.43
C VAL A 221 -17.70 4.04 14.41
N VAL A 222 -17.73 2.76 14.78
CA VAL A 222 -18.27 1.68 13.91
C VAL A 222 -19.73 1.94 13.56
N GLU A 223 -20.57 2.26 14.56
CA GLU A 223 -21.97 2.58 14.31
C GLU A 223 -22.15 3.89 13.51
N PHE A 224 -21.29 4.90 13.75
CA PHE A 224 -21.25 6.12 12.95
C PHE A 224 -20.97 5.83 11.48
N GLU A 225 -19.96 5.03 11.17
CA GLU A 225 -19.65 4.64 9.79
C GLU A 225 -20.81 3.91 9.12
N ARG A 226 -21.40 2.94 9.81
CA ARG A 226 -22.56 2.20 9.31
C ARG A 226 -23.73 3.12 9.02
N PHE A 227 -24.01 4.04 9.95
CA PHE A 227 -25.08 5.02 9.80
C PHE A 227 -24.89 5.91 8.56
N VAL A 228 -23.68 6.45 8.39
CA VAL A 228 -23.33 7.33 7.26
C VAL A 228 -23.40 6.58 5.93
N ARG A 229 -22.86 5.36 5.84
CA ARG A 229 -22.87 4.57 4.61
C ARG A 229 -24.28 4.23 4.14
N ALA A 230 -25.17 3.92 5.08
CA ALA A 230 -26.56 3.61 4.77
C ALA A 230 -27.37 4.84 4.27
N ARG A 231 -26.89 6.07 4.51
CA ARG A 231 -27.57 7.34 4.24
C ARG A 231 -26.66 8.36 3.53
N LEU A 232 -25.81 7.90 2.66
CA LEU A 232 -24.76 8.75 2.07
C LEU A 232 -25.34 9.86 1.15
N ASP A 233 -26.49 9.61 0.56
CA ASP A 233 -27.25 10.51 -0.30
C ASP A 233 -28.13 11.51 0.48
N GLU A 234 -28.33 11.29 1.78
CA GLU A 234 -29.14 12.17 2.63
C GLU A 234 -28.34 13.39 3.14
N PRO A 235 -29.00 14.50 3.51
CA PRO A 235 -28.36 15.62 4.17
C PRO A 235 -27.69 15.21 5.48
N PHE A 236 -26.41 15.54 5.64
CA PHE A 236 -25.65 15.19 6.84
C PHE A 236 -25.73 16.25 7.92
N ASN A 237 -26.16 15.85 9.11
CA ASN A 237 -26.16 16.68 10.32
C ASN A 237 -25.50 15.91 11.48
N VAL A 238 -24.34 16.39 11.94
CA VAL A 238 -23.55 15.72 12.98
C VAL A 238 -24.30 15.63 14.32
N ALA A 239 -25.13 16.61 14.67
CA ALA A 239 -25.89 16.59 15.93
C ALA A 239 -26.99 15.52 15.89
N PHE A 240 -27.71 15.42 14.76
CA PHE A 240 -28.71 14.38 14.54
C PHE A 240 -28.08 12.98 14.59
N VAL A 241 -26.95 12.79 13.91
CA VAL A 241 -26.23 11.51 13.92
C VAL A 241 -25.78 11.14 15.33
N ALA A 242 -25.19 12.08 16.07
CA ALA A 242 -24.78 11.85 17.46
C ALA A 242 -25.95 11.43 18.35
N GLN A 243 -27.09 12.10 18.23
CA GLN A 243 -28.32 11.76 18.96
C GLN A 243 -28.80 10.36 18.57
N SER A 244 -28.81 10.01 17.29
CA SER A 244 -29.23 8.67 16.81
C SER A 244 -28.34 7.55 17.36
N LEU A 245 -27.07 7.86 17.65
CA LEU A 245 -26.10 6.92 18.24
C LEU A 245 -26.03 6.99 19.76
N GLY A 246 -26.97 7.67 20.42
CA GLY A 246 -27.01 7.78 21.89
C GLY A 246 -25.80 8.50 22.49
N THR A 247 -25.19 9.44 21.76
CA THR A 247 -23.99 10.16 22.22
C THR A 247 -24.11 11.68 22.00
N SER A 248 -23.21 12.45 22.58
CA SER A 248 -23.14 13.89 22.31
C SER A 248 -22.34 14.19 21.06
N ARG A 249 -22.66 15.32 20.37
CA ARG A 249 -21.87 15.83 19.23
C ARG A 249 -20.39 15.90 19.55
N ARG A 250 -20.01 16.48 20.70
CA ARG A 250 -18.62 16.63 21.16
C ARG A 250 -17.92 15.26 21.29
N THR A 251 -18.63 14.28 21.86
CA THR A 251 -18.09 12.93 22.02
C THR A 251 -17.88 12.25 20.67
N LEU A 252 -18.84 12.34 19.77
CA LEU A 252 -18.73 11.80 18.41
C LEU A 252 -17.55 12.43 17.66
N GLU A 253 -17.46 13.77 17.63
CA GLU A 253 -16.37 14.49 16.95
C GLU A 253 -15.00 14.09 17.51
N ARG A 254 -14.85 13.99 18.82
CA ARG A 254 -13.62 13.58 19.48
C ARG A 254 -13.22 12.14 19.11
N ARG A 255 -14.18 11.20 19.18
CA ARG A 255 -13.94 9.78 18.89
C ARG A 255 -13.63 9.55 17.42
N VAL A 256 -14.40 10.14 16.51
CA VAL A 256 -14.16 10.06 15.07
C VAL A 256 -12.79 10.65 14.73
N ARG A 257 -12.41 11.79 15.33
CA ARG A 257 -11.08 12.37 15.10
C ARG A 257 -9.95 11.48 15.63
N ALA A 258 -10.13 10.88 16.80
CA ALA A 258 -9.15 9.97 17.39
C ALA A 258 -8.97 8.68 16.58
N ALA A 259 -10.06 8.11 16.07
CA ALA A 259 -10.06 6.85 15.35
C ALA A 259 -9.68 7.01 13.86
N LEU A 260 -10.20 8.06 13.18
CA LEU A 260 -10.10 8.20 11.73
C LEU A 260 -9.21 9.38 11.28
N ASN A 261 -8.69 10.17 12.22
CA ASN A 261 -7.98 11.43 11.96
C ASN A 261 -8.77 12.42 11.08
N LEU A 262 -10.10 12.31 11.09
CA LEU A 262 -11.03 13.14 10.32
C LEU A 262 -12.09 13.75 11.23
N THR A 263 -12.72 14.86 10.77
CA THR A 263 -13.99 15.28 11.34
C THR A 263 -15.13 14.41 10.81
N PRO A 264 -16.27 14.26 11.51
CA PRO A 264 -17.44 13.55 10.97
C PRO A 264 -17.89 14.05 9.59
N LEU A 265 -17.90 15.36 9.39
CA LEU A 265 -18.21 15.94 8.07
C LEU A 265 -17.14 15.62 7.03
N GLY A 266 -15.86 15.67 7.41
CA GLY A 266 -14.74 15.30 6.54
C GLY A 266 -14.83 13.86 6.07
N PHE A 267 -15.21 12.94 6.95
CA PHE A 267 -15.45 11.54 6.62
C PHE A 267 -16.59 11.39 5.59
N VAL A 268 -17.74 12.02 5.81
CA VAL A 268 -18.87 11.99 4.87
C VAL A 268 -18.47 12.57 3.50
N GLN A 269 -17.79 13.72 3.48
CA GLN A 269 -17.34 14.35 2.23
C GLN A 269 -16.43 13.41 1.44
N ARG A 270 -15.51 12.73 2.09
CA ARG A 270 -14.60 11.79 1.46
C ARG A 270 -15.35 10.61 0.83
N LEU A 271 -16.25 9.97 1.56
CA LEU A 271 -17.08 8.87 1.03
C LEU A 271 -17.92 9.32 -0.20
N ARG A 272 -18.48 10.52 -0.15
CA ARG A 272 -19.24 11.09 -1.29
C ARG A 272 -18.38 11.32 -2.51
N ILE A 273 -17.18 11.83 -2.33
CA ILE A 273 -16.22 12.04 -3.42
C ILE A 273 -15.78 10.72 -4.05
N GLU A 274 -15.49 9.72 -3.24
CA GLU A 274 -15.12 8.37 -3.72
C GLU A 274 -16.26 7.75 -4.53
N ARG A 275 -17.50 7.81 -4.02
CA ARG A 275 -18.67 7.31 -4.75
C ARG A 275 -18.92 8.10 -6.03
N ALA A 276 -18.72 9.42 -6.02
CA ALA A 276 -18.87 10.24 -7.21
C ALA A 276 -17.84 9.90 -8.30
N ARG A 277 -16.58 9.65 -7.93
CA ARG A 277 -15.54 9.20 -8.85
C ARG A 277 -15.89 7.84 -9.46
N HIS A 278 -16.33 6.91 -8.63
CA HIS A 278 -16.77 5.59 -9.09
C HIS A 278 -17.92 5.70 -10.09
N LEU A 279 -18.98 6.43 -9.77
CA LEU A 279 -20.12 6.64 -10.67
C LEU A 279 -19.72 7.31 -11.99
N SER A 280 -18.81 8.29 -11.93
CA SER A 280 -18.30 8.96 -13.13
C SER A 280 -17.46 8.05 -14.03
N ALA A 281 -16.79 7.04 -13.46
CA ALA A 281 -15.98 6.10 -14.21
C ALA A 281 -16.75 4.88 -14.73
N THR A 282 -17.91 4.55 -14.11
CA THR A 282 -18.63 3.29 -14.38
C THR A 282 -20.04 3.50 -14.96
N THR A 283 -20.48 4.74 -15.13
CA THR A 283 -21.83 5.04 -15.63
C THR A 283 -21.83 6.27 -16.54
N ASP A 284 -22.86 6.39 -17.38
CA ASP A 284 -23.10 7.54 -18.27
C ASP A 284 -23.86 8.69 -17.58
N LEU A 285 -23.90 8.71 -16.25
CA LEU A 285 -24.61 9.74 -15.50
C LEU A 285 -23.97 11.11 -15.67
N THR A 286 -24.79 12.12 -15.81
CA THR A 286 -24.35 13.52 -15.82
C THR A 286 -23.78 13.94 -14.45
N SER A 287 -22.93 14.96 -14.45
CA SER A 287 -22.38 15.51 -13.18
C SER A 287 -23.47 15.98 -12.20
N ALA A 288 -24.65 16.38 -12.71
CA ALA A 288 -25.78 16.78 -11.88
C ALA A 288 -26.46 15.58 -11.22
N GLU A 289 -26.68 14.51 -11.97
CA GLU A 289 -27.23 13.25 -11.44
C GLU A 289 -26.30 12.60 -10.43
N ILE A 290 -24.98 12.60 -10.70
CA ILE A 290 -23.98 12.09 -9.75
C ILE A 290 -24.01 12.91 -8.45
N ALA A 291 -24.06 14.25 -8.54
CA ALA A 291 -24.12 15.10 -7.36
C ALA A 291 -25.31 14.74 -6.45
N LEU A 292 -26.49 14.59 -7.03
CA LEU A 292 -27.70 14.20 -6.29
C LEU A 292 -27.55 12.81 -5.64
N ARG A 293 -27.02 11.83 -6.38
CA ARG A 293 -26.83 10.45 -5.89
C ARG A 293 -25.82 10.31 -4.77
N VAL A 294 -24.95 11.30 -4.63
CA VAL A 294 -23.97 11.32 -3.54
C VAL A 294 -24.29 12.38 -2.48
N GLY A 295 -25.52 12.90 -2.46
CA GLY A 295 -26.03 13.77 -1.40
C GLY A 295 -25.61 15.25 -1.50
N TYR A 296 -25.29 15.74 -2.71
CA TYR A 296 -25.10 17.17 -2.98
C TYR A 296 -26.27 17.73 -3.78
N ALA A 297 -26.75 18.91 -3.38
CA ALA A 297 -27.87 19.57 -4.04
C ALA A 297 -27.55 20.04 -5.50
N ASN A 298 -26.27 20.21 -5.82
CA ASN A 298 -25.87 20.67 -7.16
C ASN A 298 -24.45 20.21 -7.53
N ALA A 299 -24.18 20.15 -8.84
CA ALA A 299 -22.90 19.73 -9.40
C ALA A 299 -21.73 20.68 -9.07
N GLU A 300 -21.99 21.97 -8.80
CA GLU A 300 -20.95 22.96 -8.54
C GLU A 300 -20.21 22.67 -7.21
N THR A 301 -20.98 22.32 -6.18
CA THR A 301 -20.44 21.91 -4.88
C THR A 301 -19.54 20.67 -5.03
N LEU A 302 -20.00 19.67 -5.77
CA LEU A 302 -19.21 18.46 -6.03
C LEU A 302 -17.92 18.78 -6.80
N ARG A 303 -17.99 19.60 -7.87
CA ARG A 303 -16.82 20.00 -8.66
C ARG A 303 -15.80 20.78 -7.83
N SER A 304 -16.27 21.68 -6.96
CA SER A 304 -15.38 22.47 -6.11
C SER A 304 -14.60 21.57 -5.12
N LEU A 305 -15.27 20.58 -4.55
CA LEU A 305 -14.64 19.60 -3.64
C LEU A 305 -13.64 18.70 -4.38
N LEU A 306 -13.98 18.20 -5.57
CA LEU A 306 -13.08 17.41 -6.41
C LEU A 306 -11.81 18.20 -6.81
N ARG A 307 -11.94 19.50 -7.13
CA ARG A 307 -10.78 20.38 -7.41
C ARG A 307 -9.91 20.61 -6.18
N ARG A 308 -10.52 20.79 -5.02
CA ARG A 308 -9.80 21.02 -3.75
C ARG A 308 -8.98 19.81 -3.33
N GLU A 309 -9.50 18.62 -3.59
CA GLU A 309 -8.79 17.37 -3.28
C GLU A 309 -7.62 17.10 -4.23
N ARG A 310 -7.77 17.38 -5.54
CA ARG A 310 -6.66 17.30 -6.51
C ARG A 310 -5.47 18.22 -6.19
N ARG A 311 -5.69 19.29 -5.41
CA ARG A 311 -4.63 20.22 -4.98
C ARG A 311 -3.95 19.78 -3.69
N ARG A 312 -4.49 18.77 -2.99
CA ARG A 312 -3.95 18.22 -1.75
C ARG A 312 -3.23 16.88 -1.94
N SER A 313 -3.48 16.23 -3.07
CA SER A 313 -2.74 15.06 -3.57
C SER A 313 -1.55 15.51 -4.41
#